data_ba904622a99abc928f86364bbc705351
#
_entry.id   ba904622a99abc928f86364bbc705351
#
_cell.length_a   1.000
_cell.length_b   1.000
_cell.length_c   1.000
_cell.angle_alpha   90.00
_cell.angle_beta   90.00
_cell.angle_gamma   90.00
#
_symmetry.space_group_name_H-M   'P 1'
#
loop_
_entity.id
_entity.type
_entity.pdbx_description
1 polymer ?
#
loop_
_entity_poly.entity_id
_entity_poly.type
_entity_poly.pdbx_seq_one_letter_code
_entity_poly.pdbx_strand_id
1 'polypeptide(L)'
;DLSFHYRGIGSPESLSSIACLDKCFGRILDWWSTDGRKDGWHLIVASDHAQISVAKQIDVFSELETAGFKVGAGLSEGNDIALKRSYSGQITVRDRDDLLVREILQFLQAQPWCGLTFSKLGEDGALFMGDINVLNERSPDVYFTMRTFDGANHFGYPGLCFGDNPDIPIGGGVHGGLHSVELNNLLIFAGSKFHRQKVFDTPTGIVDILPSILWGMEIDI
;
A
#
# COMPACT_ATOMS: atom_id res chain seq x y z
N ASP A 1 -9.08 2.47 9.13
CA ASP A 1 -8.68 1.39 8.22
C ASP A 1 -9.79 0.33 8.08
N LEU A 2 -10.10 -0.46 9.14
CA LEU A 2 -11.08 -1.55 9.08
C LEU A 2 -12.47 -1.16 8.53
N SER A 3 -12.97 0.03 8.89
CA SER A 3 -14.25 0.49 8.36
C SER A 3 -14.24 0.70 6.85
N PHE A 4 -13.10 1.12 6.29
CA PHE A 4 -12.95 1.25 4.83
C PHE A 4 -12.89 -0.12 4.17
N HIS A 5 -12.15 -1.08 4.74
CA HIS A 5 -12.06 -2.43 4.19
C HIS A 5 -13.43 -3.09 4.05
N TYR A 6 -14.26 -3.03 5.09
CA TYR A 6 -15.50 -3.81 5.13
C TYR A 6 -16.77 -3.03 4.77
N ARG A 7 -16.75 -1.70 4.83
CA ARG A 7 -17.93 -0.84 4.56
C ARG A 7 -17.78 0.05 3.36
N GLY A 8 -16.54 0.18 2.84
CA GLY A 8 -16.22 1.01 1.69
C GLY A 8 -15.87 2.45 2.03
N ILE A 9 -15.06 3.04 1.17
CA ILE A 9 -14.61 4.42 1.25
C ILE A 9 -15.80 5.34 0.99
N GLY A 10 -16.12 6.22 1.95
CA GLY A 10 -17.24 7.16 1.86
C GLY A 10 -18.56 6.62 2.38
N SER A 11 -18.62 5.39 2.89
CA SER A 11 -19.82 4.87 3.56
C SER A 11 -20.15 5.66 4.84
N PRO A 12 -21.42 5.70 5.28
CA PRO A 12 -21.79 6.34 6.54
C PRO A 12 -20.97 5.85 7.73
N GLU A 13 -20.65 4.55 7.77
CA GLU A 13 -19.85 3.92 8.83
C GLU A 13 -18.39 4.40 8.77
N SER A 14 -17.81 4.50 7.57
CA SER A 14 -16.43 4.98 7.42
C SER A 14 -16.33 6.47 7.77
N LEU A 15 -17.32 7.28 7.38
CA LEU A 15 -17.39 8.69 7.75
C LEU A 15 -17.59 8.87 9.26
N SER A 16 -18.41 8.03 9.88
CA SER A 16 -18.58 8.04 11.35
C SER A 16 -17.28 7.68 12.07
N SER A 17 -16.50 6.74 11.52
CA SER A 17 -15.19 6.37 12.08
C SER A 17 -14.19 7.53 11.97
N ILE A 18 -14.18 8.28 10.87
CA ILE A 18 -13.37 9.49 10.71
C ILE A 18 -13.79 10.53 11.73
N ALA A 19 -15.09 10.81 11.87
CA ALA A 19 -15.60 11.78 12.83
C ALA A 19 -15.25 11.42 14.29
N CYS A 20 -15.25 10.13 14.62
CA CYS A 20 -14.79 9.67 15.94
C CYS A 20 -13.29 9.91 16.13
N LEU A 21 -12.47 9.60 15.13
CA LEU A 21 -11.03 9.85 15.16
C LEU A 21 -10.72 11.34 15.27
N ASP A 22 -11.39 12.18 14.50
CA ASP A 22 -11.26 13.64 14.53
C ASP A 22 -11.57 14.21 15.93
N LYS A 23 -12.66 13.73 16.55
CA LYS A 23 -12.99 14.12 17.93
C LYS A 23 -11.91 13.70 18.93
N CYS A 24 -11.33 12.54 18.79
CA CYS A 24 -10.22 12.08 19.64
C CYS A 24 -8.96 12.94 19.41
N PHE A 25 -8.67 13.24 18.13
CA PHE A 25 -7.55 14.09 17.76
C PHE A 25 -7.72 15.53 18.26
N GLY A 26 -8.95 16.06 18.29
CA GLY A 26 -9.25 17.36 18.88
C GLY A 26 -8.74 17.52 20.31
N ARG A 27 -8.82 16.46 21.14
CA ARG A 27 -8.26 16.46 22.50
C ARG A 27 -6.74 16.60 22.52
N ILE A 28 -6.04 16.00 21.56
CA ILE A 28 -4.59 16.15 21.40
C ILE A 28 -4.25 17.58 20.98
N LEU A 29 -5.01 18.12 20.03
CA LEU A 29 -4.83 19.51 19.57
C LEU A 29 -5.07 20.54 20.68
N ASP A 30 -6.09 20.35 21.52
CA ASP A 30 -6.39 21.22 22.65
C ASP A 30 -5.20 21.23 23.63
N TRP A 31 -4.73 20.06 24.05
CA TRP A 31 -3.54 19.93 24.89
C TRP A 31 -2.30 20.58 24.24
N TRP A 32 -2.04 20.25 22.96
CA TRP A 32 -0.88 20.77 22.27
C TRP A 32 -0.92 22.30 22.12
N SER A 33 -2.09 22.89 21.86
CA SER A 33 -2.23 24.33 21.68
C SER A 33 -2.07 25.09 22.99
N THR A 34 -2.43 24.53 24.13
CA THR A 34 -2.34 25.17 25.45
C THR A 34 -1.00 24.94 26.14
N ASP A 35 -0.56 23.69 26.22
CA ASP A 35 0.61 23.27 26.99
C ASP A 35 1.77 22.79 26.08
N GLY A 36 1.54 21.86 25.19
CA GLY A 36 2.59 21.26 24.39
C GLY A 36 3.42 22.28 23.60
N ARG A 37 2.78 23.27 22.97
CA ARG A 37 3.50 24.34 22.25
C ARG A 37 4.37 25.22 23.16
N LYS A 38 3.92 25.48 24.36
CA LYS A 38 4.71 26.28 25.33
C LYS A 38 5.96 25.53 25.77
N ASP A 39 5.84 24.22 25.89
CA ASP A 39 6.92 23.33 26.30
C ASP A 39 7.82 22.90 25.12
N GLY A 40 7.61 23.46 23.94
CA GLY A 40 8.44 23.21 22.76
C GLY A 40 8.11 21.93 22.01
N TRP A 41 6.99 21.26 22.30
CA TRP A 41 6.58 20.05 21.57
C TRP A 41 6.18 20.35 20.12
N HIS A 42 6.63 19.51 19.24
CA HIS A 42 6.19 19.47 17.86
C HIS A 42 5.12 18.40 17.66
N LEU A 43 4.23 18.60 16.70
CA LEU A 43 3.19 17.66 16.35
C LEU A 43 3.37 17.24 14.90
N ILE A 44 3.41 15.92 14.66
CA ILE A 44 3.42 15.33 13.33
C ILE A 44 2.18 14.43 13.22
N VAL A 45 1.39 14.64 12.18
CA VAL A 45 0.22 13.82 11.86
C VAL A 45 0.47 13.19 10.49
N ALA A 46 0.45 11.87 10.44
CA ALA A 46 0.71 11.14 9.22
C ALA A 46 -0.26 9.95 9.09
N SER A 47 -0.50 9.55 7.86
CA SER A 47 -1.11 8.27 7.50
C SER A 47 -0.04 7.39 6.87
N ASP A 48 -0.06 6.09 7.15
CA ASP A 48 0.85 5.13 6.54
C ASP A 48 0.53 4.89 5.06
N HIS A 49 -0.75 4.92 4.68
CA HIS A 49 -1.26 4.83 3.31
C HIS A 49 -2.65 5.46 3.22
N ALA A 50 -3.15 5.65 2.01
CA ALA A 50 -4.56 5.86 1.73
C ALA A 50 -5.19 4.55 1.23
N GLN A 51 -6.38 4.57 0.63
CA GLN A 51 -7.08 3.38 0.15
C GLN A 51 -7.76 3.62 -1.19
N ILE A 52 -7.95 2.52 -1.93
CA ILE A 52 -8.65 2.46 -3.21
C ILE A 52 -9.77 1.42 -3.12
N SER A 53 -10.85 1.58 -3.91
CA SER A 53 -12.02 0.69 -3.81
C SER A 53 -11.90 -0.53 -4.72
N VAL A 54 -12.22 -1.70 -4.18
CA VAL A 54 -12.31 -2.94 -4.96
C VAL A 54 -13.56 -2.92 -5.84
N ALA A 55 -13.37 -2.96 -7.15
CA ALA A 55 -14.46 -3.04 -8.12
C ALA A 55 -14.71 -4.46 -8.62
N LYS A 56 -13.68 -5.30 -8.62
CA LYS A 56 -13.74 -6.70 -9.10
C LYS A 56 -12.85 -7.57 -8.23
N GLN A 57 -13.31 -8.78 -7.94
CA GLN A 57 -12.50 -9.80 -7.27
C GLN A 57 -11.96 -10.82 -8.27
N ILE A 58 -10.76 -11.30 -8.02
CA ILE A 58 -10.11 -12.39 -8.71
C ILE A 58 -9.50 -13.36 -7.69
N ASP A 59 -9.37 -14.61 -8.04
CA ASP A 59 -8.60 -15.60 -7.28
C ASP A 59 -7.30 -15.92 -8.00
N VAL A 60 -6.25 -15.18 -7.69
CA VAL A 60 -4.93 -15.33 -8.32
C VAL A 60 -4.35 -16.72 -8.08
N PHE A 61 -4.66 -17.35 -6.94
CA PHE A 61 -4.21 -18.71 -6.66
C PHE A 61 -4.77 -19.68 -7.69
N SER A 62 -6.09 -19.67 -7.90
CA SER A 62 -6.76 -20.52 -8.89
C SER A 62 -6.32 -20.20 -10.34
N GLU A 63 -6.05 -18.94 -10.64
CA GLU A 63 -5.54 -18.54 -11.97
C GLU A 63 -4.16 -19.16 -12.25
N LEU A 64 -3.25 -19.12 -11.28
CA LEU A 64 -1.93 -19.72 -11.39
C LEU A 64 -2.02 -21.26 -11.49
N GLU A 65 -2.85 -21.91 -10.68
CA GLU A 65 -3.07 -23.37 -10.78
C GLU A 65 -3.62 -23.77 -12.15
N THR A 66 -4.59 -23.00 -12.66
CA THR A 66 -5.18 -23.26 -13.99
C THR A 66 -4.15 -23.10 -15.11
N ALA A 67 -3.18 -22.21 -14.92
CA ALA A 67 -2.06 -22.04 -15.84
C ALA A 67 -0.99 -23.16 -15.74
N GLY A 68 -1.13 -24.06 -14.78
CA GLY A 68 -0.25 -25.22 -14.61
C GLY A 68 0.87 -25.05 -13.57
N PHE A 69 0.91 -23.91 -12.86
CA PHE A 69 1.87 -23.73 -11.78
C PHE A 69 1.47 -24.51 -10.53
N LYS A 70 2.44 -25.13 -9.87
CA LYS A 70 2.24 -25.79 -8.59
C LYS A 70 2.36 -24.79 -7.44
N VAL A 71 1.24 -24.22 -7.07
CA VAL A 71 1.13 -23.12 -6.11
C VAL A 71 0.85 -23.64 -4.70
N GLY A 72 1.41 -22.94 -3.70
CA GLY A 72 1.08 -23.14 -2.30
C GLY A 72 1.10 -21.82 -1.52
N ALA A 73 0.59 -21.83 -0.30
CA ALA A 73 0.72 -20.70 0.61
C ALA A 73 2.17 -20.53 1.15
N GLY A 74 2.97 -21.58 1.02
CA GLY A 74 4.39 -21.64 1.33
C GLY A 74 5.09 -22.66 0.46
N LEU A 75 6.41 -22.64 0.42
CA LEU A 75 7.21 -23.66 -0.28
C LEU A 75 7.22 -24.94 0.57
N SER A 76 6.39 -25.91 0.18
CA SER A 76 6.29 -27.24 0.76
C SER A 76 6.58 -28.31 -0.29
N GLU A 77 6.65 -29.58 0.11
CA GLU A 77 6.78 -30.69 -0.84
C GLU A 77 5.60 -30.66 -1.84
N GLY A 78 5.92 -30.68 -3.13
CA GLY A 78 4.95 -30.65 -4.22
C GLY A 78 4.60 -29.26 -4.78
N ASN A 79 5.06 -28.18 -4.16
CA ASN A 79 4.87 -26.82 -4.69
C ASN A 79 6.16 -26.28 -5.28
N ASP A 80 6.10 -25.62 -6.41
CA ASP A 80 7.24 -24.96 -7.03
C ASP A 80 7.25 -23.46 -6.70
N ILE A 81 6.07 -22.89 -6.39
CA ILE A 81 5.91 -21.48 -6.02
C ILE A 81 5.07 -21.31 -4.75
N ALA A 82 5.38 -20.29 -3.97
CA ALA A 82 4.59 -19.85 -2.85
C ALA A 82 3.98 -18.47 -3.16
N LEU A 83 2.65 -18.38 -3.14
CA LEU A 83 1.91 -17.14 -3.30
C LEU A 83 1.48 -16.60 -1.94
N LYS A 84 1.92 -15.40 -1.61
CA LYS A 84 1.38 -14.62 -0.51
C LYS A 84 0.39 -13.59 -1.08
N ARG A 85 -0.88 -13.81 -0.78
CA ARG A 85 -2.00 -12.96 -1.22
C ARG A 85 -2.15 -11.77 -0.29
N SER A 86 -2.46 -10.63 -0.87
CA SER A 86 -2.82 -9.40 -0.19
C SER A 86 -3.45 -8.45 -1.21
N TYR A 87 -3.33 -7.16 -1.00
CA TYR A 87 -3.74 -6.11 -1.96
C TYR A 87 -2.70 -5.91 -3.09
N SER A 88 -1.56 -6.54 -2.96
CA SER A 88 -0.54 -6.84 -3.95
C SER A 88 -0.08 -8.27 -3.72
N GLY A 89 0.47 -8.93 -4.73
CA GLY A 89 0.91 -10.31 -4.61
C GLY A 89 2.43 -10.44 -4.51
N GLN A 90 2.86 -11.46 -3.77
CA GLN A 90 4.27 -11.83 -3.64
C GLN A 90 4.42 -13.30 -4.02
N ILE A 91 5.34 -13.58 -4.93
CA ILE A 91 5.65 -14.96 -5.33
C ILE A 91 7.11 -15.26 -5.01
N THR A 92 7.30 -16.32 -4.23
CA THR A 92 8.61 -16.90 -3.97
C THR A 92 8.73 -18.19 -4.74
N VAL A 93 9.82 -18.37 -5.47
CA VAL A 93 10.09 -19.51 -6.34
C VAL A 93 11.07 -20.46 -5.64
N ARG A 94 10.80 -21.78 -5.74
CA ARG A 94 11.68 -22.80 -5.21
C ARG A 94 13.06 -22.67 -5.85
N ASP A 95 14.10 -22.79 -5.03
CA ASP A 95 15.51 -22.71 -5.44
C ASP A 95 15.87 -21.42 -6.21
N ARG A 96 14.97 -20.43 -6.20
CA ARG A 96 15.09 -19.17 -6.95
C ARG A 96 15.34 -19.38 -8.43
N ASP A 97 14.65 -20.37 -9.03
CA ASP A 97 14.77 -20.72 -10.43
C ASP A 97 14.37 -19.56 -11.35
N ASP A 98 15.37 -18.99 -12.03
CA ASP A 98 15.18 -17.83 -12.89
C ASP A 98 14.32 -18.11 -14.13
N LEU A 99 14.28 -19.35 -14.64
CA LEU A 99 13.42 -19.72 -15.76
C LEU A 99 11.96 -19.70 -15.31
N LEU A 100 11.67 -20.29 -14.16
CA LEU A 100 10.33 -20.27 -13.61
C LEU A 100 9.87 -18.85 -13.24
N VAL A 101 10.78 -17.98 -12.76
CA VAL A 101 10.49 -16.56 -12.55
C VAL A 101 10.04 -15.88 -13.85
N ARG A 102 10.72 -16.14 -14.97
CA ARG A 102 10.35 -15.59 -16.29
C ARG A 102 8.98 -16.09 -16.77
N GLU A 103 8.70 -17.36 -16.62
CA GLU A 103 7.40 -17.95 -16.97
C GLU A 103 6.26 -17.31 -16.17
N ILE A 104 6.46 -17.10 -14.86
CA ILE A 104 5.52 -16.42 -13.98
C ILE A 104 5.30 -14.98 -14.43
N LEU A 105 6.36 -14.24 -14.74
CA LEU A 105 6.26 -12.85 -15.22
C LEU A 105 5.46 -12.77 -16.53
N GLN A 106 5.73 -13.65 -17.51
CA GLN A 106 4.98 -13.71 -18.75
C GLN A 106 3.50 -14.00 -18.52
N PHE A 107 3.20 -14.94 -17.62
CA PHE A 107 1.82 -15.23 -17.24
C PHE A 107 1.13 -14.01 -16.63
N LEU A 108 1.73 -13.41 -15.60
CA LEU A 108 1.15 -12.27 -14.87
C LEU A 108 0.89 -11.08 -15.79
N GLN A 109 1.85 -10.73 -16.65
CA GLN A 109 1.75 -9.59 -17.56
C GLN A 109 0.68 -9.77 -18.64
N ALA A 110 0.34 -11.01 -18.98
CA ALA A 110 -0.76 -11.33 -19.89
C ALA A 110 -2.15 -11.18 -19.23
N GLN A 111 -2.23 -11.08 -17.90
CA GLN A 111 -3.51 -11.06 -17.20
C GLN A 111 -4.15 -9.66 -17.17
N PRO A 112 -5.46 -9.55 -17.43
CA PRO A 112 -6.17 -8.27 -17.40
C PRO A 112 -6.28 -7.67 -15.99
N TRP A 113 -6.10 -8.47 -14.95
CA TRP A 113 -6.17 -8.08 -13.55
C TRP A 113 -4.81 -7.70 -12.96
N CYS A 114 -3.71 -8.05 -13.61
CA CYS A 114 -2.37 -7.73 -13.15
C CYS A 114 -1.99 -6.29 -13.55
N GLY A 115 -1.41 -5.57 -12.62
CA GLY A 115 -0.84 -4.24 -12.80
C GLY A 115 0.65 -4.29 -13.14
N LEU A 116 1.46 -3.58 -12.38
CA LEU A 116 2.91 -3.60 -12.53
C LEU A 116 3.50 -4.85 -11.88
N THR A 117 4.54 -5.38 -12.52
CA THR A 117 5.34 -6.48 -12.00
C THR A 117 6.75 -6.00 -11.66
N PHE A 118 7.30 -6.52 -10.58
CA PHE A 118 8.66 -6.28 -10.12
C PHE A 118 9.33 -7.64 -9.92
N SER A 119 10.59 -7.73 -10.28
CA SER A 119 11.36 -8.96 -10.06
C SER A 119 12.77 -8.68 -9.56
N LYS A 120 13.38 -9.69 -8.98
CA LYS A 120 14.80 -9.66 -8.63
C LYS A 120 15.71 -9.57 -9.87
N LEU A 121 15.21 -9.97 -11.05
CA LEU A 121 15.97 -9.97 -12.30
C LEU A 121 15.97 -8.60 -12.99
N GLY A 122 14.87 -7.85 -12.89
CA GLY A 122 14.69 -6.58 -13.60
C GLY A 122 14.63 -6.75 -15.12
N GLU A 123 14.13 -7.88 -15.60
CA GLU A 123 14.07 -8.28 -17.00
C GLU A 123 12.64 -8.66 -17.40
N ASP A 124 12.44 -9.01 -18.66
CA ASP A 124 11.15 -9.49 -19.21
C ASP A 124 9.98 -8.54 -18.94
N GLY A 125 10.22 -7.23 -19.01
CA GLY A 125 9.21 -6.19 -18.79
C GLY A 125 8.85 -5.93 -17.31
N ALA A 126 9.48 -6.61 -16.37
CA ALA A 126 9.36 -6.34 -14.95
C ALA A 126 10.33 -5.25 -14.50
N LEU A 127 9.90 -4.42 -13.54
CA LEU A 127 10.77 -3.45 -12.90
C LEU A 127 11.74 -4.15 -11.93
N PHE A 128 12.94 -3.60 -11.79
CA PHE A 128 13.93 -4.15 -10.88
C PHE A 128 13.64 -3.78 -9.44
N MET A 129 13.56 -4.77 -8.56
CA MET A 129 13.30 -4.54 -7.12
C MET A 129 14.38 -3.70 -6.45
N GLY A 130 15.60 -3.71 -6.95
CA GLY A 130 16.69 -2.88 -6.44
C GLY A 130 16.45 -1.38 -6.62
N ASP A 131 15.78 -0.96 -7.71
CA ASP A 131 15.48 0.44 -7.98
C ASP A 131 14.53 1.09 -6.97
N ILE A 132 13.73 0.26 -6.31
CA ILE A 132 12.80 0.70 -5.25
C ILE A 132 13.26 0.29 -3.84
N ASN A 133 14.52 -0.14 -3.69
CA ASN A 133 15.16 -0.51 -2.42
C ASN A 133 14.44 -1.63 -1.62
N VAL A 134 13.74 -2.54 -2.31
CA VAL A 134 13.07 -3.68 -1.65
C VAL A 134 13.78 -5.01 -1.89
N LEU A 135 14.95 -5.02 -2.55
CA LEU A 135 15.73 -6.22 -2.80
C LEU A 135 16.65 -6.54 -1.62
N ASN A 136 16.38 -7.65 -0.95
CA ASN A 136 17.20 -8.21 0.12
C ASN A 136 17.02 -9.74 0.19
N GLU A 137 17.71 -10.41 1.10
CA GLU A 137 17.67 -11.88 1.24
C GLU A 137 16.28 -12.47 1.49
N ARG A 138 15.37 -11.69 2.10
CA ARG A 138 14.00 -12.10 2.43
C ARG A 138 12.99 -11.70 1.36
N SER A 139 13.41 -10.98 0.32
CA SER A 139 12.51 -10.56 -0.74
C SER A 139 12.00 -11.77 -1.52
N PRO A 140 10.73 -11.77 -1.93
CA PRO A 140 10.22 -12.73 -2.88
C PRO A 140 10.92 -12.57 -4.24
N ASP A 141 10.71 -13.49 -5.16
CA ASP A 141 11.29 -13.41 -6.49
C ASP A 141 10.49 -12.47 -7.41
N VAL A 142 9.18 -12.37 -7.16
CA VAL A 142 8.26 -11.48 -7.90
C VAL A 142 7.32 -10.77 -6.94
N TYR A 143 7.16 -9.44 -7.14
CA TYR A 143 6.02 -8.66 -6.66
C TYR A 143 5.13 -8.29 -7.86
N PHE A 144 3.83 -8.24 -7.64
CA PHE A 144 2.92 -7.64 -8.60
C PHE A 144 1.83 -6.85 -7.89
N THR A 145 1.37 -5.78 -8.55
CA THR A 145 0.22 -5.02 -8.07
C THR A 145 -1.04 -5.49 -8.78
N MET A 146 -2.19 -5.31 -8.15
CA MET A 146 -3.45 -5.48 -8.84
C MET A 146 -3.66 -4.30 -9.80
N ARG A 147 -4.27 -4.54 -10.96
CA ARG A 147 -4.59 -3.48 -11.91
C ARG A 147 -5.61 -2.52 -11.32
N THR A 148 -5.30 -1.24 -11.47
CA THR A 148 -6.15 -0.14 -11.08
C THR A 148 -6.70 0.57 -12.31
N PHE A 149 -7.78 1.31 -12.14
CA PHE A 149 -8.40 2.07 -13.22
C PHE A 149 -9.16 3.29 -12.68
N ASP A 150 -9.31 4.29 -13.53
CA ASP A 150 -10.10 5.48 -13.23
C ASP A 150 -11.58 5.12 -13.10
N GLY A 151 -12.27 5.88 -12.27
CA GLY A 151 -13.67 5.73 -11.97
C GLY A 151 -13.96 6.08 -10.53
N ALA A 152 -15.21 6.05 -10.15
CA ALA A 152 -15.63 6.31 -8.78
C ALA A 152 -16.38 5.11 -8.20
N ASN A 153 -16.23 4.90 -6.89
CA ASN A 153 -17.00 3.90 -6.18
C ASN A 153 -18.47 4.34 -6.01
N HIS A 154 -19.29 3.50 -5.39
CA HIS A 154 -20.70 3.77 -5.15
C HIS A 154 -20.98 5.08 -4.39
N PHE A 155 -20.02 5.55 -3.58
CA PHE A 155 -20.14 6.79 -2.80
C PHE A 155 -19.51 8.01 -3.51
N GLY A 156 -19.05 7.87 -4.76
CA GLY A 156 -18.48 8.95 -5.56
C GLY A 156 -16.98 9.22 -5.31
N TYR A 157 -16.28 8.37 -4.56
CA TYR A 157 -14.85 8.51 -4.33
C TYR A 157 -14.04 7.86 -5.47
N PRO A 158 -12.99 8.54 -5.96
CA PRO A 158 -12.20 8.09 -7.11
C PRO A 158 -11.32 6.90 -6.79
N GLY A 159 -10.96 6.17 -7.84
CA GLY A 159 -10.00 5.07 -7.83
C GLY A 159 -10.66 3.72 -7.58
N LEU A 160 -10.44 2.82 -8.53
CA LEU A 160 -10.96 1.46 -8.53
C LEU A 160 -9.84 0.45 -8.83
N CYS A 161 -9.93 -0.76 -8.29
CA CYS A 161 -8.96 -1.82 -8.54
C CYS A 161 -9.59 -3.21 -8.63
N PHE A 162 -8.81 -4.17 -9.10
CA PHE A 162 -9.04 -5.57 -8.81
C PHE A 162 -8.56 -5.88 -7.37
N GLY A 163 -9.19 -6.87 -6.72
CA GLY A 163 -8.78 -7.40 -5.42
C GLY A 163 -8.55 -8.90 -5.49
N ASP A 164 -7.65 -9.40 -4.67
CA ASP A 164 -7.39 -10.84 -4.47
C ASP A 164 -7.46 -11.18 -2.97
N ASN A 165 -8.46 -10.64 -2.30
CA ASN A 165 -8.73 -10.97 -0.90
C ASN A 165 -10.23 -11.23 -0.72
N PRO A 166 -10.64 -12.51 -0.54
CA PRO A 166 -12.05 -12.88 -0.43
C PRO A 166 -12.73 -12.31 0.82
N ASP A 167 -11.97 -11.91 1.84
CA ASP A 167 -12.51 -11.31 3.07
C ASP A 167 -12.95 -9.86 2.88
N ILE A 168 -12.50 -9.20 1.80
CA ILE A 168 -12.86 -7.83 1.48
C ILE A 168 -13.97 -7.83 0.41
N PRO A 169 -15.14 -7.26 0.69
CA PRO A 169 -16.23 -7.24 -0.27
C PRO A 169 -15.92 -6.32 -1.45
N ILE A 170 -16.59 -6.54 -2.58
CA ILE A 170 -16.65 -5.53 -3.66
C ILE A 170 -17.19 -4.22 -3.09
N GLY A 171 -16.53 -3.11 -3.40
CA GLY A 171 -16.80 -1.79 -2.81
C GLY A 171 -16.00 -1.52 -1.53
N GLY A 172 -15.38 -2.54 -0.94
CA GLY A 172 -14.45 -2.37 0.18
C GLY A 172 -13.17 -1.65 -0.23
N GLY A 173 -12.52 -0.98 0.71
CA GLY A 173 -11.24 -0.32 0.50
C GLY A 173 -10.07 -1.29 0.64
N VAL A 174 -9.05 -1.11 -0.17
CA VAL A 174 -7.77 -1.84 -0.11
C VAL A 174 -6.61 -0.88 -0.35
N HIS A 175 -5.38 -1.34 -0.11
CA HIS A 175 -4.16 -0.56 -0.28
C HIS A 175 -2.99 -1.46 -0.66
N GLY A 176 -1.83 -0.89 -0.97
CA GLY A 176 -0.62 -1.64 -1.33
C GLY A 176 -0.39 -1.77 -2.83
N GLY A 177 -1.18 -1.06 -3.64
CA GLY A 177 -0.93 -0.83 -5.04
C GLY A 177 -0.16 0.49 -5.29
N LEU A 178 -0.23 1.00 -6.51
CA LEU A 178 0.51 2.19 -6.95
C LEU A 178 -0.40 3.25 -7.60
N HIS A 179 -1.69 3.19 -7.36
CA HIS A 179 -2.60 4.22 -7.85
C HIS A 179 -2.43 5.52 -7.04
N SER A 180 -2.46 6.66 -7.70
CA SER A 180 -2.26 7.97 -7.05
C SER A 180 -3.17 8.21 -5.85
N VAL A 181 -4.40 7.70 -5.89
CA VAL A 181 -5.38 7.85 -4.80
C VAL A 181 -4.92 7.12 -3.52
N GLU A 182 -4.33 5.93 -3.63
CA GLU A 182 -3.87 5.18 -2.47
C GLU A 182 -2.48 5.60 -1.98
N LEU A 183 -1.67 6.19 -2.86
CA LEU A 183 -0.36 6.75 -2.52
C LEU A 183 -0.44 8.14 -1.89
N ASN A 184 -1.49 8.90 -2.21
CA ASN A 184 -1.66 10.27 -1.73
C ASN A 184 -2.29 10.28 -0.32
N ASN A 185 -1.46 10.30 0.68
CA ASN A 185 -1.85 10.26 2.08
C ASN A 185 -1.59 11.59 2.83
N LEU A 186 -1.97 11.62 4.10
CA LEU A 186 -1.86 12.80 4.93
C LEU A 186 -0.47 12.90 5.59
N LEU A 187 0.15 14.10 5.50
CA LEU A 187 1.33 14.46 6.27
C LEU A 187 1.26 15.92 6.70
N ILE A 188 1.19 16.16 8.00
CA ILE A 188 1.14 17.51 8.61
C ILE A 188 2.24 17.64 9.64
N PHE A 189 2.96 18.75 9.56
CA PHE A 189 3.93 19.16 10.58
C PHE A 189 3.47 20.44 11.24
N ALA A 190 3.53 20.50 12.57
CA ALA A 190 3.19 21.69 13.34
C ALA A 190 4.17 21.89 14.51
N GLY A 191 4.56 23.13 14.73
CA GLY A 191 5.51 23.51 15.79
C GLY A 191 6.36 24.70 15.38
N SER A 192 7.23 25.16 16.28
CA SER A 192 8.03 26.37 16.08
C SER A 192 9.04 26.27 14.94
N LYS A 193 9.50 25.08 14.62
CA LYS A 193 10.49 24.81 13.56
C LYS A 193 9.89 24.62 12.16
N PHE A 194 8.58 24.47 12.06
CA PHE A 194 7.90 24.23 10.79
C PHE A 194 7.23 25.50 10.25
N HIS A 195 7.10 25.56 8.91
CA HIS A 195 6.39 26.67 8.25
C HIS A 195 4.91 26.67 8.65
N ARG A 196 4.38 27.87 8.90
CA ARG A 196 2.97 28.04 9.24
C ARG A 196 2.13 28.27 7.99
N GLN A 197 0.95 27.65 7.95
CA GLN A 197 -0.05 27.90 6.90
C GLN A 197 0.50 27.71 5.49
N LYS A 198 1.39 26.73 5.31
CA LYS A 198 1.96 26.34 4.03
C LYS A 198 1.47 24.98 3.63
N VAL A 199 1.10 24.83 2.38
CA VAL A 199 0.88 23.56 1.69
C VAL A 199 2.02 23.41 0.71
N PHE A 200 2.62 22.25 0.67
CA PHE A 200 3.71 21.90 -0.23
C PHE A 200 3.23 20.82 -1.18
N ASP A 201 3.42 21.05 -2.47
CA ASP A 201 3.11 20.10 -3.54
C ASP A 201 4.33 19.25 -3.91
N THR A 202 5.44 19.40 -3.18
CA THR A 202 6.64 18.59 -3.36
C THR A 202 6.32 17.15 -2.91
N PRO A 203 6.60 16.15 -3.75
CA PRO A 203 6.42 14.75 -3.37
C PRO A 203 7.20 14.44 -2.10
N THR A 204 6.51 13.84 -1.13
CA THR A 204 7.06 13.39 0.15
C THR A 204 6.58 11.97 0.43
N GLY A 205 7.31 11.24 1.25
CA GLY A 205 6.98 9.88 1.62
C GLY A 205 7.16 9.61 3.12
N ILE A 206 6.77 8.43 3.55
CA ILE A 206 6.96 7.96 4.93
C ILE A 206 8.46 8.01 5.30
N VAL A 207 9.34 7.80 4.34
CA VAL A 207 10.81 7.84 4.52
C VAL A 207 11.31 9.22 4.96
N ASP A 208 10.56 10.29 4.70
CA ASP A 208 10.93 11.66 5.09
C ASP A 208 10.58 12.00 6.54
N ILE A 209 9.76 11.17 7.20
CA ILE A 209 9.28 11.44 8.57
C ILE A 209 10.45 11.36 9.56
N LEU A 210 11.22 10.27 9.54
CA LEU A 210 12.34 10.11 10.48
C LEU A 210 13.40 11.19 10.32
N PRO A 211 13.92 11.50 9.11
CA PRO A 211 14.84 12.63 8.92
C PRO A 211 14.28 13.96 9.43
N SER A 212 12.98 14.21 9.20
CA SER A 212 12.32 15.44 9.69
C SER A 212 12.25 15.50 11.22
N ILE A 213 12.03 14.37 11.88
CA ILE A 213 12.06 14.27 13.36
C ILE A 213 13.47 14.58 13.87
N LEU A 214 14.49 13.92 13.33
CA LEU A 214 15.87 14.09 13.75
C LEU A 214 16.33 15.54 13.55
N TRP A 215 16.02 16.14 12.39
CA TRP A 215 16.26 17.55 12.15
C TRP A 215 15.54 18.44 13.17
N GLY A 216 14.27 18.17 13.46
CA GLY A 216 13.48 18.90 14.48
C GLY A 216 14.09 18.82 15.88
N MET A 217 14.75 17.71 16.21
CA MET A 217 15.44 17.45 17.47
C MET A 217 16.91 17.93 17.50
N GLU A 218 17.40 18.51 16.39
CA GLU A 218 18.81 18.95 16.23
C GLU A 218 19.82 17.77 16.39
N ILE A 219 19.42 16.59 15.91
CA ILE A 219 20.27 15.40 15.89
C ILE A 219 20.86 15.27 14.48
N ASP A 220 22.18 15.26 14.37
CA ASP A 220 22.87 15.01 13.11
C ASP A 220 22.63 13.59 12.63
N ILE A 221 22.45 13.43 11.28
CA ILE A 221 22.19 12.16 10.61
C ILE A 221 23.45 11.70 9.87
#